data_638fcba3de4f167a97f8c644371a083f
#
_entry.id   638fcba3de4f167a97f8c644371a083f
#
_cell.length_a   1.000
_cell.length_b   1.000
_cell.length_c   1.000
_cell.angle_alpha   90.00
_cell.angle_beta   90.00
_cell.angle_gamma   90.00
#
_symmetry.space_group_name_H-M   'P 1'
#
loop_
_entity.id
_entity.type
_entity.pdbx_description
1 polymer ?
#
loop_
_entity_poly.entity_id
_entity_poly.type
_entity_poly.pdbx_seq_one_letter_code
_entity_poly.pdbx_strand_id
1 'polypeptide(L)'
;LSTLFDGNELVEYEIVAGSNPLIAGFTSQEYDFIVAPVNVGAKLFANKPNYKLVKTIVWGNFYIASLSEITSVNDLEGKTITAFSQNSSPDIMLQAVLDAYGLKDKVNVEYVDSVQTANSMLMSGQAEITITAEPSASVLRNKKTLYTIDLQQEWSKLSGGKSFPQAG
;
A
#
# COMPACT_ATOMS: atom_id res chain seq x y z
N LEU A 1 -5.93 -13.45 10.13
CA LEU A 1 -5.03 -14.62 10.12
C LEU A 1 -5.03 -15.33 11.46
N SER A 2 -5.02 -14.61 12.60
CA SER A 2 -5.03 -15.22 13.93
C SER A 2 -6.18 -16.21 14.12
N THR A 3 -7.39 -15.87 13.67
CA THR A 3 -8.56 -16.74 13.80
C THR A 3 -8.54 -18.01 12.95
N LEU A 4 -7.70 -18.07 11.92
CA LEU A 4 -7.54 -19.26 11.07
C LEU A 4 -6.66 -20.34 11.73
N PHE A 5 -5.79 -19.93 12.64
CA PHE A 5 -4.82 -20.82 13.28
C PHE A 5 -5.08 -21.00 14.77
N ASP A 6 -6.02 -20.24 15.33
CA ASP A 6 -6.39 -20.36 16.73
C ASP A 6 -6.85 -21.80 17.04
N GLY A 7 -6.17 -22.43 18.02
CA GLY A 7 -6.43 -23.82 18.43
C GLY A 7 -5.82 -24.91 17.52
N ASN A 8 -5.00 -24.55 16.53
CA ASN A 8 -4.23 -25.55 15.77
C ASN A 8 -2.83 -25.67 16.35
N GLU A 9 -2.59 -26.71 17.11
CA GLU A 9 -1.31 -27.01 17.78
C GLU A 9 -0.14 -27.26 16.80
N LEU A 10 -0.44 -27.44 15.50
CA LEU A 10 0.57 -27.68 14.46
C LEU A 10 1.07 -26.42 13.79
N VAL A 11 0.49 -25.25 14.09
CA VAL A 11 0.84 -23.98 13.46
C VAL A 11 1.10 -22.92 14.53
N GLU A 12 2.36 -22.53 14.65
CA GLU A 12 2.76 -21.36 15.42
C GLU A 12 2.82 -20.14 14.50
N TYR A 13 2.37 -18.97 14.96
CA TYR A 13 2.47 -17.74 14.18
C TYR A 13 2.90 -16.56 15.02
N GLU A 14 3.65 -15.65 14.40
CA GLU A 14 4.08 -14.38 14.99
C GLU A 14 3.56 -13.21 14.16
N ILE A 15 3.06 -12.17 14.83
CA ILE A 15 2.66 -10.92 14.18
C ILE A 15 3.71 -9.86 14.52
N VAL A 16 4.37 -9.35 13.48
CA VAL A 16 5.43 -8.36 13.62
C VAL A 16 5.01 -7.01 13.05
N ALA A 17 5.57 -5.92 13.59
CA ALA A 17 5.33 -4.57 13.10
C ALA A 17 6.38 -4.18 12.05
N GLY A 18 5.90 -3.79 10.86
CA GLY A 18 6.76 -3.31 9.78
C GLY A 18 7.49 -4.42 9.00
N SER A 19 8.31 -4.00 8.03
CA SER A 19 8.96 -4.94 7.11
C SER A 19 10.31 -5.46 7.60
N ASN A 20 10.98 -4.79 8.53
CA ASN A 20 12.32 -5.18 8.97
C ASN A 20 12.39 -6.56 9.63
N PRO A 21 11.48 -6.94 10.56
CA PRO A 21 11.46 -8.29 11.11
C PRO A 21 11.17 -9.35 10.03
N LEU A 22 10.32 -9.05 9.05
CA LEU A 22 10.05 -9.96 7.93
C LEU A 22 11.31 -10.18 7.07
N ILE A 23 12.07 -9.13 6.79
CA ILE A 23 13.35 -9.21 6.07
C ILE A 23 14.35 -10.06 6.85
N ALA A 24 14.42 -9.89 8.17
CA ALA A 24 15.26 -10.70 9.03
C ALA A 24 14.85 -12.18 8.97
N GLY A 25 13.57 -12.50 9.11
CA GLY A 25 13.03 -13.86 9.01
C GLY A 25 13.31 -14.51 7.64
N PHE A 26 13.19 -13.78 6.55
CA PHE A 26 13.62 -14.24 5.23
C PHE A 26 15.12 -14.59 5.19
N THR A 27 15.93 -13.77 5.86
CA THR A 27 17.39 -13.92 5.82
C THR A 27 17.87 -15.07 6.70
N SER A 28 17.28 -15.23 7.89
CA SER A 28 17.62 -16.29 8.86
C SER A 28 17.04 -17.65 8.49
N GLN A 29 16.01 -17.68 7.61
CA GLN A 29 15.25 -18.90 7.28
C GLN A 29 14.57 -19.50 8.53
N GLU A 30 14.13 -18.67 9.44
CA GLU A 30 13.54 -19.06 10.72
C GLU A 30 12.09 -19.53 10.56
N TYR A 31 11.39 -19.05 9.52
CA TYR A 31 9.98 -19.34 9.29
C TYR A 31 9.77 -20.20 8.04
N ASP A 32 8.86 -21.17 8.14
CA ASP A 32 8.44 -21.99 6.98
C ASP A 32 7.61 -21.19 6.00
N PHE A 33 6.77 -20.25 6.50
CA PHE A 33 5.92 -19.34 5.72
C PHE A 33 6.03 -17.91 6.23
N ILE A 34 6.10 -16.97 5.33
CA ILE A 34 6.12 -15.54 5.64
C ILE A 34 5.09 -14.83 4.77
N VAL A 35 4.17 -14.10 5.39
CA VAL A 35 3.27 -13.18 4.69
C VAL A 35 3.92 -11.80 4.65
N ALA A 36 4.28 -11.33 3.48
CA ALA A 36 5.01 -10.09 3.31
C ALA A 36 4.51 -9.28 2.11
N PRO A 37 4.85 -7.98 2.01
CA PRO A 37 4.65 -7.22 0.78
C PRO A 37 5.37 -7.90 -0.39
N VAL A 38 4.66 -8.09 -1.51
CA VAL A 38 5.17 -8.86 -2.67
C VAL A 38 6.45 -8.25 -3.24
N ASN A 39 6.57 -6.92 -3.25
CA ASN A 39 7.79 -6.23 -3.69
C ASN A 39 8.99 -6.53 -2.79
N VAL A 40 8.79 -6.69 -1.48
CA VAL A 40 9.85 -7.08 -0.53
C VAL A 40 10.26 -8.53 -0.79
N GLY A 41 9.30 -9.43 -0.92
CA GLY A 41 9.55 -10.83 -1.27
C GLY A 41 10.31 -10.97 -2.59
N ALA A 42 9.90 -10.27 -3.64
CA ALA A 42 10.57 -10.28 -4.94
C ALA A 42 12.02 -9.79 -4.88
N LYS A 43 12.28 -8.71 -4.13
CA LYS A 43 13.65 -8.18 -3.94
C LYS A 43 14.55 -9.18 -3.21
N LEU A 44 14.03 -9.85 -2.19
CA LEU A 44 14.78 -10.83 -1.41
C LEU A 44 15.00 -12.12 -2.20
N PHE A 45 14.01 -12.56 -2.97
CA PHE A 45 14.10 -13.72 -3.85
C PHE A 45 15.23 -13.56 -4.89
N ALA A 46 15.45 -12.37 -5.43
CA ALA A 46 16.51 -12.10 -6.37
C ALA A 46 17.92 -12.39 -5.79
N ASN A 47 18.07 -12.31 -4.47
CA ASN A 47 19.33 -12.52 -3.77
C ASN A 47 19.46 -13.90 -3.11
N LYS A 48 18.31 -14.57 -2.81
CA LYS A 48 18.26 -15.88 -2.15
C LYS A 48 17.07 -16.67 -2.70
N PRO A 49 17.27 -17.54 -3.71
CA PRO A 49 16.18 -18.22 -4.41
C PRO A 49 15.55 -19.41 -3.65
N ASN A 50 15.77 -19.54 -2.35
CA ASN A 50 15.24 -20.65 -1.55
C ASN A 50 13.75 -20.50 -1.18
N TYR A 51 13.19 -19.30 -1.34
CA TYR A 51 11.77 -19.04 -1.14
C TYR A 51 11.00 -19.04 -2.46
N LYS A 52 9.72 -19.36 -2.39
CA LYS A 52 8.79 -19.29 -3.53
C LYS A 52 7.55 -18.50 -3.12
N LEU A 53 7.05 -17.67 -4.01
CA LEU A 53 5.73 -17.08 -3.84
C LEU A 53 4.68 -18.20 -4.02
N VAL A 54 3.99 -18.54 -2.94
CA VAL A 54 2.94 -19.56 -2.95
C VAL A 54 1.64 -18.98 -3.45
N LYS A 55 1.26 -17.80 -2.95
CA LYS A 55 0.01 -17.15 -3.31
C LYS A 55 0.03 -15.66 -2.95
N THR A 56 -0.55 -14.83 -3.79
CA THR A 56 -0.92 -13.45 -3.41
C THR A 56 -2.26 -13.50 -2.69
N ILE A 57 -2.32 -12.98 -1.47
CA ILE A 57 -3.51 -12.99 -0.61
C ILE A 57 -4.18 -11.62 -0.47
N VAL A 58 -3.44 -10.54 -0.75
CA VAL A 58 -3.96 -9.17 -0.77
C VAL A 58 -3.68 -8.55 -2.14
N TRP A 59 -4.73 -8.07 -2.77
CA TRP A 59 -4.71 -7.38 -4.05
C TRP A 59 -5.20 -5.96 -3.83
N GLY A 60 -4.45 -4.98 -4.21
CA GLY A 60 -4.70 -3.54 -4.15
C GLY A 60 -5.69 -3.10 -3.09
N ASN A 61 -5.36 -2.14 -2.30
CA ASN A 61 -6.27 -1.58 -1.29
C ASN A 61 -5.91 -0.13 -1.00
N PHE A 62 -5.27 0.54 -1.98
CA PHE A 62 -4.82 1.91 -1.83
C PHE A 62 -5.78 2.88 -2.50
N TYR A 63 -5.97 4.01 -1.85
CA TYR A 63 -6.82 5.10 -2.32
C TYR A 63 -6.07 6.42 -2.19
N ILE A 64 -6.31 7.33 -3.13
CA ILE A 64 -6.06 8.75 -2.92
C ILE A 64 -7.31 9.29 -2.24
N ALA A 65 -7.16 9.94 -1.10
CA ALA A 65 -8.24 10.58 -0.35
C ALA A 65 -8.00 12.08 -0.27
N SER A 66 -9.01 12.87 -0.55
CA SER A 66 -8.96 14.34 -0.58
C SER A 66 -10.07 14.98 0.24
N LEU A 67 -9.75 16.11 0.86
CA LEU A 67 -10.73 16.98 1.51
C LEU A 67 -11.49 17.83 0.50
N SER A 68 -10.88 18.16 -0.63
CA SER A 68 -11.49 18.87 -1.74
C SER A 68 -11.97 17.92 -2.82
N GLU A 69 -12.90 18.38 -3.64
CA GLU A 69 -13.43 17.56 -4.73
C GLU A 69 -12.35 17.17 -5.73
N ILE A 70 -12.22 15.88 -5.93
CA ILE A 70 -11.45 15.24 -7.01
C ILE A 70 -12.32 14.14 -7.61
N THR A 71 -12.39 14.09 -8.93
CA THR A 71 -13.21 13.13 -9.69
C THR A 71 -12.34 12.18 -10.54
N SER A 72 -11.13 12.62 -10.84
CA SER A 72 -10.18 11.90 -11.69
C SER A 72 -8.73 12.15 -11.26
N VAL A 73 -7.82 11.32 -11.78
CA VAL A 73 -6.38 11.50 -11.56
C VAL A 73 -5.88 12.83 -12.11
N ASN A 74 -6.52 13.36 -13.17
CA ASN A 74 -6.12 14.63 -13.77
C ASN A 74 -6.34 15.83 -12.83
N ASP A 75 -7.27 15.74 -11.89
CA ASP A 75 -7.54 16.81 -10.90
C ASP A 75 -6.40 16.99 -9.89
N LEU A 76 -5.41 16.10 -9.92
CA LEU A 76 -4.22 16.16 -9.08
C LEU A 76 -3.12 17.08 -9.63
N GLU A 77 -3.23 17.58 -10.88
CA GLU A 77 -2.23 18.48 -11.47
C GLU A 77 -2.03 19.73 -10.60
N GLY A 78 -0.78 20.04 -10.27
CA GLY A 78 -0.39 21.14 -9.40
C GLY A 78 -0.67 20.94 -7.91
N LYS A 79 -1.18 19.78 -7.51
CA LYS A 79 -1.49 19.46 -6.11
C LYS A 79 -0.29 18.82 -5.40
N THR A 80 -0.37 18.84 -4.06
CA THR A 80 0.55 18.07 -3.19
C THR A 80 -0.19 16.87 -2.62
N ILE A 81 0.43 15.69 -2.72
CA ILE A 81 -0.05 14.44 -2.15
C ILE A 81 0.88 14.02 -1.01
N THR A 82 0.34 13.82 0.17
CA THR A 82 1.06 13.20 1.29
C THR A 82 1.01 11.69 1.15
N ALA A 83 2.14 11.09 0.80
CA ALA A 83 2.30 9.65 0.68
C ALA A 83 3.06 9.07 1.88
N PHE A 84 3.07 7.76 2.02
CA PHE A 84 3.81 7.06 3.07
C PHE A 84 4.69 5.97 2.49
N SER A 85 5.77 5.64 3.21
CA SER A 85 6.67 4.52 2.88
C SER A 85 7.21 4.60 1.44
N GLN A 86 8.04 5.60 1.16
CA GLN A 86 8.69 5.79 -0.14
C GLN A 86 9.33 4.49 -0.66
N ASN A 87 9.21 4.24 -1.96
CA ASN A 87 9.68 3.03 -2.65
C ASN A 87 8.97 1.73 -2.22
N SER A 88 7.84 1.81 -1.51
CA SER A 88 6.99 0.67 -1.18
C SER A 88 5.83 0.51 -2.17
N SER A 89 5.01 -0.52 -1.99
CA SER A 89 3.88 -0.82 -2.89
C SER A 89 2.92 0.36 -3.14
N PRO A 90 2.47 1.13 -2.12
CA PRO A 90 1.61 2.29 -2.37
C PRO A 90 2.29 3.37 -3.22
N ASP A 91 3.56 3.64 -2.97
CA ASP A 91 4.31 4.61 -3.74
C ASP A 91 4.54 4.16 -5.19
N ILE A 92 4.96 2.91 -5.39
CA ILE A 92 5.14 2.33 -6.72
C ILE A 92 3.85 2.46 -7.54
N MET A 93 2.69 2.15 -6.94
CA MET A 93 1.40 2.27 -7.61
C MET A 93 1.05 3.73 -7.91
N LEU A 94 1.23 4.65 -6.97
CA LEU A 94 1.00 6.07 -7.19
C LEU A 94 1.87 6.60 -8.34
N GLN A 95 3.17 6.36 -8.28
CA GLN A 95 4.12 6.84 -9.29
C GLN A 95 3.78 6.30 -10.69
N ALA A 96 3.41 5.01 -10.79
CA ALA A 96 3.01 4.42 -12.06
C ALA A 96 1.72 5.05 -12.62
N VAL A 97 0.73 5.32 -11.74
CA VAL A 97 -0.50 6.00 -12.14
C VAL A 97 -0.21 7.43 -12.57
N LEU A 98 0.56 8.20 -11.80
CA LEU A 98 0.91 9.58 -12.17
C LEU A 98 1.69 9.63 -13.50
N ASP A 99 2.64 8.72 -13.71
CA ASP A 99 3.43 8.64 -14.96
C ASP A 99 2.53 8.36 -16.16
N ALA A 100 1.62 7.41 -16.05
CA ALA A 100 0.70 7.05 -17.14
C ALA A 100 -0.29 8.17 -17.51
N TYR A 101 -0.64 9.03 -16.55
CA TYR A 101 -1.47 10.22 -16.80
C TYR A 101 -0.63 11.47 -17.18
N GLY A 102 0.69 11.36 -17.30
CA GLY A 102 1.58 12.48 -17.62
C GLY A 102 1.68 13.53 -16.51
N LEU A 103 1.48 13.11 -15.26
CA LEU A 103 1.44 13.97 -14.07
C LEU A 103 2.64 13.84 -13.16
N LYS A 104 3.60 12.95 -13.46
CA LYS A 104 4.75 12.62 -12.61
C LYS A 104 5.54 13.85 -12.14
N ASP A 105 5.76 14.80 -13.03
CA ASP A 105 6.49 16.04 -12.75
C ASP A 105 5.57 17.23 -12.45
N LYS A 106 4.26 16.99 -12.38
CA LYS A 106 3.24 18.02 -12.17
C LYS A 106 2.53 17.90 -10.82
N VAL A 107 2.77 16.82 -10.09
CA VAL A 107 2.23 16.56 -8.76
C VAL A 107 3.40 16.52 -7.78
N ASN A 108 3.30 17.29 -6.71
CA ASN A 108 4.28 17.22 -5.62
C ASN A 108 3.93 16.04 -4.69
N VAL A 109 4.88 15.15 -4.42
CA VAL A 109 4.67 14.02 -3.51
C VAL A 109 5.58 14.18 -2.30
N GLU A 110 4.99 14.38 -1.14
CA GLU A 110 5.66 14.48 0.14
C GLU A 110 5.48 13.19 0.93
N TYR A 111 6.53 12.72 1.60
CA TYR A 111 6.51 11.42 2.27
C TYR A 111 6.53 11.55 3.79
N VAL A 112 5.71 10.72 4.42
CA VAL A 112 5.69 10.53 5.87
C VAL A 112 5.96 9.06 6.21
N ASP A 113 6.24 8.78 7.48
CA ASP A 113 6.71 7.46 7.91
C ASP A 113 5.63 6.37 7.83
N SER A 114 4.35 6.73 8.00
CA SER A 114 3.29 5.73 8.10
C SER A 114 1.95 6.22 7.54
N VAL A 115 1.09 5.27 7.19
CA VAL A 115 -0.31 5.56 6.80
C VAL A 115 -1.08 6.25 7.93
N GLN A 116 -0.76 5.95 9.19
CA GLN A 116 -1.39 6.58 10.34
C GLN A 116 -1.06 8.07 10.41
N THR A 117 0.20 8.44 10.17
CA THR A 117 0.63 9.84 10.11
C THR A 117 -0.06 10.57 8.97
N ALA A 118 -0.06 10.02 7.75
CA ALA A 118 -0.73 10.58 6.59
C ALA A 118 -2.24 10.80 6.86
N ASN A 119 -2.91 9.81 7.42
CA ASN A 119 -4.33 9.89 7.79
C ASN A 119 -4.61 10.96 8.86
N SER A 120 -3.71 11.09 9.84
CA SER A 120 -3.84 12.13 10.89
C SER A 120 -3.69 13.53 10.31
N MET A 121 -2.76 13.73 9.38
CA MET A 121 -2.58 15.01 8.67
C MET A 121 -3.80 15.36 7.83
N LEU A 122 -4.39 14.40 7.14
CA LEU A 122 -5.64 14.60 6.38
C LEU A 122 -6.80 15.01 7.32
N MET A 123 -6.96 14.29 8.43
CA MET A 123 -8.05 14.55 9.37
C MET A 123 -7.92 15.90 10.07
N SER A 124 -6.70 16.35 10.35
CA SER A 124 -6.43 17.67 10.96
C SER A 124 -6.44 18.83 9.94
N GLY A 125 -6.45 18.53 8.64
CA GLY A 125 -6.36 19.54 7.57
C GLY A 125 -4.94 20.04 7.31
N GLN A 126 -3.90 19.38 7.88
CA GLN A 126 -2.50 19.65 7.57
C GLN A 126 -2.10 19.12 6.19
N ALA A 127 -2.77 18.10 5.70
CA ALA A 127 -2.69 17.64 4.33
C ALA A 127 -4.08 17.71 3.69
N GLU A 128 -4.15 18.18 2.44
CA GLU A 128 -5.40 18.22 1.68
C GLU A 128 -5.66 16.88 0.99
N ILE A 129 -4.61 16.24 0.49
CA ILE A 129 -4.67 14.98 -0.26
C ILE A 129 -3.65 14.01 0.32
N THR A 130 -4.04 12.77 0.51
CA THR A 130 -3.15 11.73 1.00
C THR A 130 -3.39 10.39 0.31
N ILE A 131 -2.38 9.51 0.33
CA ILE A 131 -2.62 8.09 0.10
C ILE A 131 -3.06 7.44 1.42
N THR A 132 -4.06 6.61 1.33
CA THR A 132 -4.54 5.77 2.43
C THR A 132 -4.77 4.33 1.96
N ALA A 133 -5.02 3.44 2.88
CA ALA A 133 -5.26 2.02 2.61
C ALA A 133 -6.44 1.50 3.42
N GLU A 134 -7.11 0.46 2.95
CA GLU A 134 -8.05 -0.27 3.80
C GLU A 134 -7.31 -0.99 4.94
N PRO A 135 -7.91 -1.10 6.13
CA PRO A 135 -9.26 -0.67 6.52
C PRO A 135 -9.37 0.82 6.89
N SER A 136 -8.26 1.54 6.96
CA SER A 136 -8.24 2.95 7.39
C SER A 136 -9.06 3.87 6.47
N ALA A 137 -9.07 3.61 5.17
CA ALA A 137 -9.85 4.39 4.21
C ALA A 137 -11.36 4.39 4.54
N SER A 138 -11.90 3.23 4.90
CA SER A 138 -13.30 3.11 5.36
C SER A 138 -13.57 3.87 6.66
N VAL A 139 -12.64 3.80 7.61
CA VAL A 139 -12.75 4.55 8.87
C VAL A 139 -12.76 6.06 8.64
N LEU A 140 -11.89 6.55 7.74
CA LEU A 140 -11.81 7.97 7.40
C LEU A 140 -13.10 8.45 6.74
N ARG A 141 -13.64 7.71 5.76
CA ARG A 141 -14.90 8.03 5.09
C ARG A 141 -16.09 8.09 6.04
N ASN A 142 -16.09 7.27 7.09
CA ASN A 142 -17.14 7.32 8.11
C ASN A 142 -17.03 8.53 9.04
N LYS A 143 -15.84 9.10 9.19
CA LYS A 143 -15.60 10.25 10.09
C LYS A 143 -15.72 11.61 9.40
N LYS A 144 -15.46 11.68 8.10
CA LYS A 144 -15.41 12.91 7.32
C LYS A 144 -15.82 12.65 5.88
N THR A 145 -16.51 13.60 5.26
CA THR A 145 -16.76 13.56 3.82
C THR A 145 -15.42 13.66 3.10
N LEU A 146 -15.09 12.66 2.32
CA LEU A 146 -13.87 12.58 1.53
C LEU A 146 -14.19 12.21 0.09
N TYR A 147 -13.45 12.81 -0.82
CA TYR A 147 -13.39 12.38 -2.22
C TYR A 147 -12.27 11.36 -2.36
N THR A 148 -12.53 10.26 -3.07
CA THR A 148 -11.54 9.18 -3.17
C THR A 148 -11.37 8.69 -4.59
N ILE A 149 -10.12 8.43 -4.97
CA ILE A 149 -9.76 7.73 -6.21
C ILE A 149 -9.21 6.36 -5.81
N ASP A 150 -9.77 5.30 -6.37
CA ASP A 150 -9.31 3.92 -6.16
C ASP A 150 -8.10 3.65 -7.07
N LEU A 151 -6.91 3.60 -6.46
CA LEU A 151 -5.67 3.33 -7.20
C LEU A 151 -5.63 1.94 -7.84
N GLN A 152 -6.35 0.96 -7.30
CA GLN A 152 -6.45 -0.36 -7.92
C GLN A 152 -7.25 -0.32 -9.22
N GLN A 153 -8.32 0.48 -9.26
CA GLN A 153 -9.08 0.68 -10.51
C GLN A 153 -8.25 1.41 -11.55
N GLU A 154 -7.52 2.44 -11.16
CA GLU A 154 -6.64 3.16 -12.08
C GLU A 154 -5.53 2.23 -12.61
N TRP A 155 -4.88 1.47 -11.73
CA TRP A 155 -3.91 0.45 -12.14
C TRP A 155 -4.50 -0.56 -13.13
N SER A 156 -5.72 -1.04 -12.88
CA SER A 156 -6.39 -2.00 -13.75
C SER A 156 -6.60 -1.45 -15.16
N LYS A 157 -6.98 -0.17 -15.28
CA LYS A 157 -7.11 0.51 -16.59
C LYS A 157 -5.77 0.53 -17.35
N LEU A 158 -4.67 0.80 -16.64
CA LEU A 158 -3.34 0.93 -17.23
C LEU A 158 -2.69 -0.43 -17.59
N SER A 159 -2.99 -1.46 -16.83
CA SER A 159 -2.38 -2.79 -16.92
C SER A 159 -3.15 -3.79 -17.80
N GLY A 160 -4.21 -3.36 -18.47
CA GLY A 160 -5.08 -4.25 -19.25
C GLY A 160 -5.91 -5.19 -18.38
N GLY A 161 -6.46 -4.69 -17.28
CA GLY A 161 -7.36 -5.41 -16.38
C GLY A 161 -6.68 -6.25 -15.29
N LYS A 162 -5.36 -6.08 -15.09
CA LYS A 162 -4.63 -6.84 -14.07
C LYS A 162 -4.73 -6.18 -12.70
N SER A 163 -4.83 -7.01 -11.67
CA SER A 163 -4.76 -6.55 -10.29
C SER A 163 -3.32 -6.34 -9.81
N PHE A 164 -3.11 -5.37 -8.93
CA PHE A 164 -1.81 -5.10 -8.32
C PHE A 164 -1.59 -6.06 -7.15
N PRO A 165 -0.56 -6.92 -7.17
CA PRO A 165 -0.26 -7.82 -6.06
C PRO A 165 0.38 -7.04 -4.92
N GLN A 166 -0.23 -7.07 -3.72
CA GLN A 166 0.24 -6.29 -2.59
C GLN A 166 0.95 -7.14 -1.56
N ALA A 167 0.35 -8.23 -1.10
CA ALA A 167 0.94 -9.14 -0.14
C ALA A 167 0.64 -10.60 -0.47
N GLY A 168 1.57 -11.46 -0.13
CA GLY A 168 1.50 -12.91 -0.34
C GLY A 168 2.48 -13.66 0.54
#